data_02409fd411e9709099e4105f9ff9f8c8
#
_entry.id   02409fd411e9709099e4105f9ff9f8c8
#
_cell.length_a   1.000
_cell.length_b   1.000
_cell.length_c   1.000
_cell.angle_alpha   90.00
_cell.angle_beta   90.00
_cell.angle_gamma   90.00
#
_symmetry.space_group_name_H-M   'P 1'
#
loop_
_entity.id
_entity.type
_entity.pdbx_description
1 polymer ?
#
loop_
_entity_poly.entity_id
_entity_poly.type
_entity_poly.pdbx_seq_one_letter_code
_entity_poly.pdbx_strand_id
1 'polypeptide(L)'
;MPLMPKRVKYRKVQRGSNAGLATTNNKVDFGDYALQTLTRGYISNNQIEAARVAITRHLKRRDRVWIRMFPYRSYTKKPLEVRMGKGKGAVEGWVAPVLPGRVLFEISGCSEAVAKEAMSRAANKLCVRCKFLAREA
;
A
#
# COMPACT_ATOMS: atom_id res chain seq x y z
N MET A 1 8.71 -6.47 10.54
CA MET A 1 7.28 -6.74 10.31
C MET A 1 7.12 -7.52 9.01
N PRO A 2 6.58 -8.73 9.04
CA PRO A 2 6.41 -9.48 7.81
C PRO A 2 5.30 -8.87 6.96
N LEU A 3 5.62 -8.52 5.74
CA LEU A 3 4.66 -7.98 4.78
C LEU A 3 4.32 -9.03 3.73
N MET A 4 3.84 -10.17 4.22
CA MET A 4 3.33 -11.26 3.41
C MET A 4 2.42 -12.12 4.28
N PRO A 5 1.41 -12.82 3.71
CA PRO A 5 0.57 -13.72 4.49
C PRO A 5 1.36 -14.86 5.11
N LYS A 6 1.08 -15.19 6.37
CA LYS A 6 1.70 -16.32 7.04
C LYS A 6 1.23 -17.66 6.47
N ARG A 7 -0.03 -17.74 6.11
CA ARG A 7 -0.65 -18.94 5.54
C ARG A 7 -1.51 -18.56 4.34
N VAL A 8 -1.39 -19.32 3.28
CA VAL A 8 -2.24 -19.18 2.11
C VAL A 8 -2.64 -20.56 1.64
N LYS A 9 -3.90 -20.70 1.24
CA LYS A 9 -4.38 -21.97 0.70
C LYS A 9 -3.73 -22.27 -0.65
N TYR A 10 -3.58 -21.24 -1.49
CA TYR A 10 -2.91 -21.34 -2.78
C TYR A 10 -1.91 -20.19 -2.90
N ARG A 11 -0.65 -20.51 -3.23
CA ARG A 11 0.39 -19.49 -3.35
C ARG A 11 0.21 -18.63 -4.59
N LYS A 12 -0.23 -19.25 -5.69
CA LYS A 12 -0.44 -18.55 -6.97
C LYS A 12 -1.92 -18.21 -7.10
N VAL A 13 -2.21 -17.00 -7.57
CA VAL A 13 -3.59 -16.54 -7.78
C VAL A 13 -3.76 -16.08 -9.21
N GLN A 14 -5.01 -16.13 -9.69
CA GLN A 14 -5.34 -15.57 -10.99
C GLN A 14 -5.32 -14.05 -10.89
N ARG A 15 -4.91 -13.38 -11.97
CA ARG A 15 -4.75 -11.92 -11.96
C ARG A 15 -6.03 -11.18 -11.63
N GLY A 16 -7.16 -11.60 -12.22
CA GLY A 16 -8.43 -10.92 -12.00
C GLY A 16 -8.46 -9.51 -12.57
N SER A 17 -9.43 -8.72 -12.10
CA SER A 17 -9.62 -7.33 -12.53
C SER A 17 -9.38 -6.37 -11.36
N ASN A 18 -8.77 -5.21 -11.66
CA ASN A 18 -8.56 -4.14 -10.69
C ASN A 18 -9.30 -2.87 -11.16
N ALA A 19 -10.52 -3.06 -11.63
CA ALA A 19 -11.36 -1.96 -12.12
C ALA A 19 -12.30 -1.45 -11.03
N GLY A 20 -12.79 -0.22 -11.20
CA GLY A 20 -13.77 0.38 -10.30
C GLY A 20 -13.16 1.35 -9.30
N LEU A 21 -13.97 1.72 -8.31
CA LEU A 21 -13.60 2.62 -7.23
C LEU A 21 -13.66 1.90 -5.89
N ALA A 22 -12.89 2.36 -4.92
CA ALA A 22 -12.90 1.78 -3.58
C ALA A 22 -14.25 2.06 -2.90
N THR A 23 -14.88 0.99 -2.38
CA THR A 23 -16.13 1.09 -1.62
C THR A 23 -15.89 0.89 -0.11
N THR A 24 -14.72 0.34 0.25
CA THR A 24 -14.31 0.14 1.64
C THR A 24 -12.94 0.77 1.85
N ASN A 25 -12.59 1.05 3.10
CA ASN A 25 -11.31 1.66 3.45
C ASN A 25 -11.05 2.97 2.69
N ASN A 26 -12.11 3.75 2.47
CA ASN A 26 -12.03 5.02 1.74
C ASN A 26 -12.20 6.23 2.66
N LYS A 27 -12.24 6.03 3.97
CA LYS A 27 -12.38 7.10 4.97
C LYS A 27 -11.31 6.96 6.05
N VAL A 28 -10.99 8.09 6.68
CA VAL A 28 -10.07 8.14 7.82
C VAL A 28 -10.82 7.63 9.06
N ASP A 29 -10.45 6.46 9.57
CA ASP A 29 -11.15 5.83 10.69
C ASP A 29 -10.34 5.83 12.00
N PHE A 30 -9.02 5.65 11.92
CA PHE A 30 -8.18 5.45 13.10
C PHE A 30 -7.38 6.68 13.49
N GLY A 31 -6.87 7.44 12.53
CA GLY A 31 -6.03 8.59 12.78
C GLY A 31 -6.73 9.91 12.49
N ASP A 32 -5.94 10.98 12.48
CA ASP A 32 -6.42 12.32 12.18
C ASP A 32 -6.19 12.71 10.72
N TYR A 33 -5.15 12.14 10.12
CA TYR A 33 -4.74 12.44 8.75
C TYR A 33 -4.44 11.15 8.00
N ALA A 34 -4.60 11.17 6.70
CA ALA A 34 -4.44 9.97 5.89
C ALA A 34 -3.84 10.30 4.52
N LEU A 35 -3.31 9.25 3.89
CA LEU A 35 -2.89 9.27 2.50
C LEU A 35 -3.83 8.37 1.71
N GLN A 36 -4.48 8.94 0.70
CA GLN A 36 -5.46 8.25 -0.13
C GLN A 36 -4.94 8.14 -1.56
N THR A 37 -5.10 6.99 -2.19
CA THR A 37 -4.71 6.85 -3.59
C THR A 37 -5.75 7.46 -4.52
N LEU A 38 -5.27 8.10 -5.58
CA LEU A 38 -6.12 8.66 -6.64
C LEU A 38 -6.18 7.75 -7.87
N THR A 39 -5.27 6.79 -7.96
CA THR A 39 -5.18 5.88 -9.10
C THR A 39 -5.21 4.44 -8.62
N ARG A 40 -5.57 3.54 -9.53
CA ARG A 40 -5.48 2.10 -9.26
C ARG A 40 -4.06 1.61 -9.47
N GLY A 41 -3.71 0.51 -8.82
CA GLY A 41 -2.39 -0.07 -8.99
C GLY A 41 -2.15 -1.21 -8.02
N TYR A 42 -0.94 -1.73 -8.10
CA TYR A 42 -0.47 -2.79 -7.22
C TYR A 42 0.74 -2.27 -6.46
N ILE A 43 0.60 -2.20 -5.14
CA ILE A 43 1.67 -1.69 -4.28
C ILE A 43 2.40 -2.89 -3.69
N SER A 44 3.71 -2.99 -3.96
CA SER A 44 4.50 -4.11 -3.46
C SER A 44 4.77 -3.99 -1.96
N ASN A 45 5.06 -5.13 -1.33
CA ASN A 45 5.43 -5.15 0.09
C ASN A 45 6.64 -4.27 0.39
N ASN A 46 7.61 -4.20 -0.53
CA ASN A 46 8.78 -3.35 -0.37
C ASN A 46 8.42 -1.87 -0.40
N GLN A 47 7.49 -1.46 -1.26
CA GLN A 47 7.01 -0.09 -1.33
C GLN A 47 6.25 0.31 -0.06
N ILE A 48 5.42 -0.58 0.47
CA ILE A 48 4.69 -0.35 1.72
C ILE A 48 5.68 -0.10 2.86
N GLU A 49 6.69 -0.95 2.99
CA GLU A 49 7.69 -0.80 4.04
C GLU A 49 8.52 0.48 3.87
N ALA A 50 8.90 0.82 2.65
CA ALA A 50 9.65 2.04 2.37
C ALA A 50 8.82 3.29 2.74
N ALA A 51 7.54 3.31 2.41
CA ALA A 51 6.65 4.41 2.76
C ALA A 51 6.46 4.53 4.27
N ARG A 52 6.25 3.40 4.95
CA ARG A 52 6.12 3.37 6.42
C ARG A 52 7.36 3.95 7.10
N VAL A 53 8.54 3.55 6.65
CA VAL A 53 9.80 4.04 7.20
C VAL A 53 9.95 5.55 6.97
N ALA A 54 9.57 6.03 5.78
CA ALA A 54 9.63 7.46 5.47
C ALA A 54 8.75 8.28 6.41
N ILE A 55 7.53 7.82 6.68
CA ILE A 55 6.62 8.48 7.62
C ILE A 55 7.20 8.47 9.03
N THR A 56 7.64 7.31 9.49
CA THR A 56 8.16 7.13 10.86
C THR A 56 9.38 8.01 11.11
N ARG A 57 10.29 8.08 10.15
CA ARG A 57 11.49 8.92 10.27
C ARG A 57 11.14 10.40 10.35
N HIS A 58 10.19 10.85 9.54
CA HIS A 58 9.78 12.26 9.56
C HIS A 58 9.11 12.63 10.88
N LEU A 59 8.29 11.72 11.44
CA LEU A 59 7.61 11.91 12.71
C LEU A 59 8.51 11.65 13.93
N LYS A 60 9.76 11.26 13.72
CA LYS A 60 10.74 10.93 14.76
C LYS A 60 10.23 9.85 15.73
N ARG A 61 9.39 8.95 15.23
CA ARG A 61 8.82 7.82 15.99
C ARG A 61 7.94 8.24 17.19
N ARG A 62 7.46 9.47 17.20
CA ARG A 62 6.63 9.97 18.30
C ARG A 62 5.15 9.70 18.13
N ASP A 63 4.71 9.61 16.87
CA ASP A 63 3.30 9.58 16.54
C ASP A 63 2.89 8.19 16.06
N ARG A 64 1.59 7.97 16.08
CA ARG A 64 1.03 6.67 15.72
C ARG A 64 0.75 6.59 14.23
N VAL A 65 1.13 5.46 13.62
CA VAL A 65 0.94 5.20 12.19
C VAL A 65 0.16 3.91 12.00
N TRP A 66 -0.88 3.95 11.17
CA TRP A 66 -1.62 2.76 10.77
C TRP A 66 -1.41 2.50 9.29
N ILE A 67 -1.09 1.25 8.95
CA ILE A 67 -1.03 0.80 7.56
C ILE A 67 -2.39 0.18 7.24
N ARG A 68 -3.14 0.79 6.30
CA ARG A 68 -4.50 0.37 5.95
C ARG A 68 -4.55 -0.59 4.78
N MET A 69 -3.42 -1.09 4.33
CA MET A 69 -3.31 -2.04 3.23
C MET A 69 -2.42 -3.20 3.63
N PHE A 70 -2.64 -4.37 3.00
CA PHE A 70 -1.81 -5.53 3.24
C PHE A 70 -1.52 -6.23 1.91
N PRO A 71 -0.28 -6.63 1.66
CA PRO A 71 0.09 -7.31 0.40
C PRO A 71 -0.30 -8.78 0.45
N TYR A 72 -1.56 -9.07 0.15
CA TYR A 72 -2.11 -10.42 0.21
C TYR A 72 -2.06 -11.17 -1.11
N ARG A 73 -1.84 -10.48 -2.22
CA ARG A 73 -1.83 -11.08 -3.55
C ARG A 73 -0.41 -11.36 -4.01
N SER A 74 -0.14 -12.61 -4.39
CA SER A 74 1.16 -12.98 -4.94
C SER A 74 1.23 -12.60 -6.41
N TYR A 75 2.43 -12.30 -6.88
CA TYR A 75 2.69 -12.17 -8.31
C TYR A 75 3.83 -13.10 -8.69
N THR A 76 3.83 -13.53 -9.95
CA THR A 76 4.79 -14.50 -10.46
C THR A 76 5.63 -13.87 -11.55
N LYS A 77 6.85 -14.40 -11.70
CA LYS A 77 7.76 -13.97 -12.76
C LYS A 77 8.56 -15.17 -13.24
N LYS A 78 8.69 -15.29 -14.55
CA LYS A 78 9.57 -16.29 -15.15
C LYS A 78 10.98 -15.71 -15.26
N PRO A 79 12.02 -16.59 -15.18
CA PRO A 79 13.38 -16.12 -15.44
C PRO A 79 13.51 -15.51 -16.84
N LEU A 80 14.44 -14.57 -16.99
CA LEU A 80 14.62 -13.84 -18.26
C LEU A 80 14.85 -14.76 -19.48
N GLU A 81 15.50 -15.89 -19.27
CA GLU A 81 15.89 -16.81 -20.35
C GLU A 81 14.83 -17.88 -20.66
N VAL A 82 13.72 -17.91 -19.89
CA VAL A 82 12.66 -18.91 -20.09
C VAL A 82 11.66 -18.41 -21.11
N ARG A 83 11.35 -19.26 -22.08
CA ARG A 83 10.36 -18.95 -23.11
C ARG A 83 8.95 -18.87 -22.54
N MET A 84 8.09 -18.11 -23.21
CA MET A 84 6.68 -18.02 -22.84
C MET A 84 6.00 -19.38 -22.97
N GLY A 85 5.02 -19.65 -22.11
CA GLY A 85 4.28 -20.90 -22.08
C GLY A 85 4.78 -21.87 -21.00
N LYS A 86 4.30 -23.10 -21.02
CA LYS A 86 4.63 -24.18 -20.07
C LYS A 86 4.28 -23.85 -18.62
N GLY A 87 3.16 -23.12 -18.42
CA GLY A 87 2.63 -22.88 -17.07
C GLY A 87 3.05 -21.56 -16.46
N LYS A 88 2.50 -21.29 -15.30
CA LYS A 88 2.72 -20.06 -14.54
C LYS A 88 4.08 -20.08 -13.86
N GLY A 89 4.77 -18.94 -13.86
CA GLY A 89 6.06 -18.81 -13.20
C GLY A 89 5.97 -18.97 -11.69
N ALA A 90 7.12 -18.98 -11.03
CA ALA A 90 7.20 -19.06 -9.58
C ALA A 90 6.77 -17.73 -8.93
N VAL A 91 6.28 -17.80 -7.69
CA VAL A 91 5.92 -16.62 -6.92
C VAL A 91 7.19 -15.82 -6.63
N GLU A 92 7.21 -14.54 -7.03
CA GLU A 92 8.35 -13.66 -6.80
C GLU A 92 8.11 -12.72 -5.61
N GLY A 93 6.89 -12.28 -5.39
CA GLY A 93 6.60 -11.37 -4.31
C GLY A 93 5.12 -11.20 -4.06
N TRP A 94 4.79 -10.23 -3.23
CA TRP A 94 3.43 -9.96 -2.76
C TRP A 94 3.08 -8.50 -2.98
N VAL A 95 1.85 -8.24 -3.39
CA VAL A 95 1.35 -6.90 -3.67
C VAL A 95 -0.02 -6.69 -3.04
N ALA A 96 -0.32 -5.43 -2.74
CA ALA A 96 -1.66 -5.00 -2.32
C ALA A 96 -2.33 -4.34 -3.52
N PRO A 97 -3.40 -4.91 -4.07
CA PRO A 97 -4.16 -4.24 -5.12
C PRO A 97 -4.97 -3.11 -4.49
N VAL A 98 -4.90 -1.91 -5.09
CA VAL A 98 -5.62 -0.74 -4.59
C VAL A 98 -6.45 -0.13 -5.70
N LEU A 99 -7.62 0.39 -5.31
CA LEU A 99 -8.53 1.10 -6.19
C LEU A 99 -8.53 2.59 -5.85
N PRO A 100 -8.87 3.47 -6.81
CA PRO A 100 -8.94 4.91 -6.50
C PRO A 100 -9.87 5.18 -5.32
N GLY A 101 -9.44 6.00 -4.39
CA GLY A 101 -10.18 6.35 -3.19
C GLY A 101 -9.80 5.58 -1.94
N ARG A 102 -8.96 4.55 -2.04
CA ARG A 102 -8.56 3.78 -0.87
C ARG A 102 -7.57 4.55 0.00
N VAL A 103 -7.78 4.51 1.31
CA VAL A 103 -6.84 5.06 2.29
C VAL A 103 -5.71 4.05 2.49
N LEU A 104 -4.49 4.50 2.35
CA LEU A 104 -3.30 3.65 2.43
C LEU A 104 -2.64 3.70 3.81
N PHE A 105 -2.46 4.90 4.36
CA PHE A 105 -1.84 5.11 5.67
C PHE A 105 -2.64 6.15 6.43
N GLU A 106 -2.63 6.03 7.76
CA GLU A 106 -3.20 7.04 8.66
C GLU A 106 -2.20 7.37 9.75
N ILE A 107 -2.21 8.61 10.21
CA ILE A 107 -1.35 9.06 11.30
C ILE A 107 -2.15 9.93 12.28
N SER A 108 -1.69 9.98 13.51
CA SER A 108 -2.28 10.84 14.54
C SER A 108 -1.19 11.36 15.48
N GLY A 109 -1.51 12.42 16.21
CA GLY A 109 -0.61 12.97 17.24
C GLY A 109 0.29 14.10 16.75
N CYS A 110 0.14 14.56 15.51
CA CYS A 110 0.96 15.63 14.96
C CYS A 110 0.11 16.75 14.36
N SER A 111 0.74 17.89 14.07
CA SER A 111 0.07 18.99 13.38
C SER A 111 -0.16 18.67 11.93
N GLU A 112 -1.11 19.38 11.32
CA GLU A 112 -1.44 19.18 9.90
C GLU A 112 -0.24 19.40 8.98
N ALA A 113 0.58 20.43 9.24
CA ALA A 113 1.75 20.73 8.42
C ALA A 113 2.77 19.58 8.46
N VAL A 114 3.04 19.05 9.65
CA VAL A 114 3.96 17.92 9.82
C VAL A 114 3.40 16.67 9.14
N ALA A 115 2.12 16.40 9.33
CA ALA A 115 1.45 15.26 8.73
C ALA A 115 1.49 15.31 7.21
N LYS A 116 1.21 16.48 6.65
CA LYS A 116 1.21 16.69 5.19
C LYS A 116 2.59 16.43 4.59
N GLU A 117 3.64 16.89 5.24
CA GLU A 117 5.00 16.64 4.79
C GLU A 117 5.39 15.17 4.90
N ALA A 118 5.04 14.52 6.01
CA ALA A 118 5.29 13.10 6.20
C ALA A 118 4.61 12.26 5.11
N MET A 119 3.34 12.55 4.83
CA MET A 119 2.60 11.84 3.80
C MET A 119 3.13 12.10 2.39
N SER A 120 3.62 13.32 2.13
CA SER A 120 4.27 13.64 0.85
C SER A 120 5.53 12.79 0.64
N ARG A 121 6.32 12.62 1.68
CA ARG A 121 7.52 11.77 1.62
C ARG A 121 7.17 10.31 1.38
N ALA A 122 6.11 9.82 2.03
CA ALA A 122 5.62 8.47 1.83
C ALA A 122 5.12 8.26 0.39
N ALA A 123 4.38 9.23 -0.14
CA ALA A 123 3.84 9.14 -1.50
C ALA A 123 4.94 8.99 -2.55
N ASN A 124 6.10 9.58 -2.32
CA ASN A 124 7.24 9.46 -3.23
C ASN A 124 7.80 8.03 -3.31
N LYS A 125 7.50 7.18 -2.34
CA LYS A 125 7.93 5.78 -2.30
C LYS A 125 6.92 4.83 -2.95
N LEU A 126 5.73 5.34 -3.29
CA LEU A 126 4.65 4.54 -3.83
C LEU A 126 4.54 4.71 -5.35
N CYS A 127 3.97 3.70 -6.01
CA CYS A 127 3.80 3.71 -7.47
C CYS A 127 2.49 4.35 -7.93
N VAL A 128 1.64 4.79 -7.00
CA VAL A 128 0.34 5.39 -7.30
C VAL A 128 0.33 6.86 -6.92
N ARG A 129 -0.53 7.63 -7.57
CA ARG A 129 -0.73 9.03 -7.20
C ARG A 129 -1.60 9.09 -5.96
N CYS A 130 -1.22 9.96 -5.02
CA CYS A 130 -1.86 10.02 -3.72
C CYS A 130 -2.30 11.44 -3.37
N LYS A 131 -3.26 11.50 -2.44
CA LYS A 131 -3.82 12.74 -1.93
C LYS A 131 -3.79 12.70 -0.41
N PHE A 132 -3.46 13.84 0.20
CA PHE A 132 -3.52 14.01 1.66
C PHE A 132 -4.97 14.28 2.07
N LEU A 133 -5.43 13.61 3.13
CA LEU A 133 -6.76 13.79 3.69
C LEU A 133 -6.67 14.13 5.17
N ALA A 134 -7.54 15.01 5.63
CA ALA A 134 -7.80 15.25 7.04
C ALA A 134 -9.11 14.56 7.43
N ARG A 135 -9.21 14.12 8.67
CA ARG A 135 -10.43 13.51 9.20
C ARG A 135 -11.54 14.55 9.26
N GLU A 136 -12.68 14.20 8.73
CA GLU A 136 -13.87 15.05 8.84
C GLU A 136 -14.42 15.01 10.26
N ALA A 137 -14.83 16.16 10.75
CA ALA A 137 -15.42 16.28 12.08
C ALA A 137 -16.84 15.70 12.13
#